data_21533af4daaa9829a3ed1b733d557f1f
#
_entry.id   21533af4daaa9829a3ed1b733d557f1f
#
_cell.length_a   1.000
_cell.length_b   1.000
_cell.length_c   1.000
_cell.angle_alpha   90.00
_cell.angle_beta   90.00
_cell.angle_gamma   90.00
#
_symmetry.space_group_name_H-M   'P 1'
#
loop_
_entity.id
_entity.type
_entity.pdbx_description
1 polymer ?
#
loop_
_entity_poly.entity_id
_entity_poly.type
_entity_poly.pdbx_seq_one_letter_code
_entity_poly.pdbx_strand_id
1 'polypeptide(L)'
;VQAGIGKVNAGITTSLLIENFDIDYIVNIGVAGGQNGVKHGDVVISSEVLYHDVDVTKFDKYVVGQIPGQEPLFYADELLIKATKEALKECNMEFKLGKIASGDQFVTSVDSIQGVNQLYSDIYAVEMEAAAIAHTATMYKIPFIIYRSISDVLGDTSQNEDFNHFLEMASQNASKVLSELLLKF
;
A
#
# COMPACT_ATOMS: atom_id res chain seq x y z
N VAL A 1 -10.26 -8.17 9.00
CA VAL A 1 -11.20 -7.03 9.13
C VAL A 1 -11.18 -6.21 7.85
N GLN A 2 -12.33 -5.71 7.40
CA GLN A 2 -12.45 -4.81 6.27
C GLN A 2 -12.38 -3.36 6.78
N ALA A 3 -11.40 -2.59 6.31
CA ALA A 3 -11.16 -1.23 6.80
C ALA A 3 -12.15 -0.18 6.24
N GLY A 4 -12.76 -0.46 5.08
CA GLY A 4 -13.46 0.56 4.29
C GLY A 4 -12.52 1.36 3.41
N ILE A 5 -13.07 2.22 2.54
CA ILE A 5 -12.31 2.99 1.55
C ILE A 5 -11.88 4.32 2.15
N GLY A 6 -10.63 4.71 1.85
CA GLY A 6 -10.06 6.02 2.18
C GLY A 6 -9.34 6.10 3.52
N LYS A 7 -8.52 7.13 3.64
CA LYS A 7 -7.56 7.31 4.75
C LYS A 7 -8.21 7.33 6.13
N VAL A 8 -9.35 7.98 6.28
CA VAL A 8 -10.04 8.10 7.58
C VAL A 8 -10.54 6.73 8.05
N ASN A 9 -11.23 5.98 7.18
CA ASN A 9 -11.70 4.64 7.52
C ASN A 9 -10.56 3.70 7.89
N ALA A 10 -9.49 3.74 7.11
CA ALA A 10 -8.30 2.94 7.32
C ALA A 10 -7.61 3.25 8.67
N GLY A 11 -7.41 4.53 8.97
CA GLY A 11 -6.80 4.97 10.23
C GLY A 11 -7.65 4.61 11.45
N ILE A 12 -8.97 4.86 11.41
CA ILE A 12 -9.89 4.52 12.50
C ILE A 12 -9.90 3.01 12.75
N THR A 13 -10.03 2.20 11.68
CA THR A 13 -10.07 0.74 11.82
C THR A 13 -8.77 0.21 12.41
N THR A 14 -7.62 0.71 11.96
CA THR A 14 -6.31 0.33 12.48
C THR A 14 -6.18 0.68 13.97
N SER A 15 -6.56 1.89 14.37
CA SER A 15 -6.57 2.32 15.77
C SER A 15 -7.46 1.44 16.63
N LEU A 16 -8.70 1.17 16.18
CA LEU A 16 -9.63 0.32 16.90
C LEU A 16 -9.12 -1.11 17.07
N LEU A 17 -8.45 -1.67 16.07
CA LEU A 17 -7.84 -2.99 16.18
C LEU A 17 -6.74 -3.00 17.24
N ILE A 18 -5.82 -2.03 17.21
CA ILE A 18 -4.71 -1.94 18.15
C ILE A 18 -5.21 -1.72 19.59
N GLU A 19 -6.22 -0.88 19.78
CA GLU A 19 -6.77 -0.56 21.12
C GLU A 19 -7.59 -1.69 21.74
N ASN A 20 -8.16 -2.59 20.92
CA ASN A 20 -9.07 -3.63 21.42
C ASN A 20 -8.50 -5.06 21.38
N PHE A 21 -7.38 -5.27 20.72
CA PHE A 21 -6.74 -6.58 20.57
C PHE A 21 -5.24 -6.47 20.87
N ASP A 22 -4.68 -7.57 21.34
CA ASP A 22 -3.23 -7.72 21.52
C ASP A 22 -2.61 -8.05 20.15
N ILE A 23 -2.02 -7.03 19.51
CA ILE A 23 -1.56 -7.12 18.12
C ILE A 23 -0.03 -7.02 18.08
N ASP A 24 0.62 -8.04 17.51
CA ASP A 24 2.06 -8.05 17.30
C ASP A 24 2.48 -7.34 16.00
N TYR A 25 1.65 -7.43 14.94
CA TYR A 25 1.91 -6.81 13.64
C TYR A 25 0.65 -6.63 12.81
N ILE A 26 0.74 -5.78 11.80
CA ILE A 26 -0.35 -5.49 10.85
C ILE A 26 0.04 -5.95 9.45
N VAL A 27 -0.82 -6.78 8.84
CA VAL A 27 -0.76 -7.13 7.42
C VAL A 27 -1.96 -6.51 6.73
N ASN A 28 -1.74 -5.57 5.83
CA ASN A 28 -2.79 -5.00 5.01
C ASN A 28 -2.71 -5.55 3.59
N ILE A 29 -3.81 -6.12 3.12
CA ILE A 29 -3.96 -6.67 1.78
C ILE A 29 -5.03 -5.92 0.99
N GLY A 30 -4.85 -5.77 -0.30
CA GLY A 30 -5.79 -5.09 -1.17
C GLY A 30 -5.35 -5.05 -2.62
N VAL A 31 -6.06 -4.23 -3.39
CA VAL A 31 -5.76 -3.95 -4.79
C VAL A 31 -5.22 -2.54 -4.95
N ALA A 32 -4.58 -2.25 -6.09
CA ALA A 32 -4.04 -0.93 -6.40
C ALA A 32 -3.90 -0.73 -7.91
N GLY A 33 -3.93 0.52 -8.33
CA GLY A 33 -3.48 0.93 -9.66
C GLY A 33 -1.95 0.86 -9.75
N GLY A 34 -1.45 0.29 -10.85
CA GLY A 34 -0.03 0.09 -11.09
C GLY A 34 0.60 1.18 -11.93
N GLN A 35 1.90 1.43 -11.70
CA GLN A 35 2.74 2.25 -12.59
C GLN A 35 4.17 1.70 -12.67
N ASN A 36 5.05 2.36 -13.43
CA ASN A 36 6.47 1.99 -13.55
C ASN A 36 6.70 0.53 -14.02
N GLY A 37 5.90 0.09 -14.99
CA GLY A 37 6.06 -1.20 -15.68
C GLY A 37 5.53 -2.40 -14.92
N VAL A 38 4.73 -2.23 -13.87
CA VAL A 38 3.89 -3.30 -13.35
C VAL A 38 2.67 -3.52 -14.24
N LYS A 39 2.12 -4.71 -14.22
CA LYS A 39 1.01 -5.15 -15.07
C LYS A 39 -0.14 -5.66 -14.21
N HIS A 40 -1.30 -5.82 -14.84
CA HIS A 40 -2.46 -6.46 -14.22
C HIS A 40 -2.09 -7.82 -13.64
N GLY A 41 -2.48 -8.05 -12.41
CA GLY A 41 -2.19 -9.29 -11.68
C GLY A 41 -0.81 -9.36 -11.03
N ASP A 42 0.10 -8.42 -11.31
CA ASP A 42 1.37 -8.32 -10.59
C ASP A 42 1.13 -8.05 -9.11
N VAL A 43 2.09 -8.45 -8.28
CA VAL A 43 2.08 -8.18 -6.85
C VAL A 43 3.13 -7.13 -6.50
N VAL A 44 2.73 -6.16 -5.67
CA VAL A 44 3.63 -5.19 -5.05
C VAL A 44 3.56 -5.36 -3.53
N ILE A 45 4.71 -5.52 -2.89
CA ILE A 45 4.84 -5.44 -1.43
C ILE A 45 5.63 -4.19 -1.04
N SER A 46 5.21 -3.54 0.04
CA SER A 46 5.83 -2.29 0.45
C SER A 46 7.24 -2.48 1.00
N SER A 47 8.20 -1.68 0.53
CA SER A 47 9.38 -1.29 1.28
C SER A 47 9.04 -0.07 2.15
N GLU A 48 8.42 0.92 1.54
CA GLU A 48 7.91 2.11 2.19
C GLU A 48 6.52 2.48 1.68
N VAL A 49 5.81 3.27 2.47
CA VAL A 49 4.50 3.82 2.13
C VAL A 49 4.50 5.34 2.33
N LEU A 50 3.81 6.06 1.46
CA LEU A 50 3.74 7.53 1.51
C LEU A 50 2.36 8.05 1.13
N TYR A 51 2.09 9.31 1.48
CA TYR A 51 0.93 10.00 0.93
C TYR A 51 1.28 10.67 -0.40
N HIS A 52 0.38 10.65 -1.38
CA HIS A 52 0.56 11.39 -2.63
C HIS A 52 -0.29 12.67 -2.69
N ASP A 53 -1.27 12.81 -1.79
CA ASP A 53 -2.25 13.90 -1.78
C ASP A 53 -2.03 14.93 -0.66
N VAL A 54 -0.93 14.81 0.09
CA VAL A 54 -0.52 15.80 1.09
C VAL A 54 0.46 16.79 0.47
N ASP A 55 0.11 18.07 0.51
CA ASP A 55 1.01 19.15 0.06
C ASP A 55 1.01 20.31 1.07
N VAL A 56 2.11 20.44 1.78
CA VAL A 56 2.42 21.55 2.68
C VAL A 56 3.76 22.20 2.31
N THR A 57 4.18 22.07 1.06
CA THR A 57 5.46 22.58 0.54
C THR A 57 5.59 24.10 0.59
N LYS A 58 4.49 24.84 0.78
CA LYS A 58 4.53 26.28 1.10
C LYS A 58 5.31 26.59 2.40
N PHE A 59 5.49 25.60 3.26
CA PHE A 59 6.42 25.65 4.38
C PHE A 59 7.73 24.99 3.92
N ASP A 60 8.73 25.75 3.51
CA ASP A 60 9.97 25.35 2.83
C ASP A 60 10.73 24.14 3.38
N LYS A 61 10.38 23.65 4.56
CA LYS A 61 11.03 22.51 5.22
C LYS A 61 10.35 21.16 4.98
N TYR A 62 9.23 21.12 4.25
CA TYR A 62 8.48 19.89 3.98
C TYR A 62 8.51 19.53 2.49
N VAL A 63 8.49 18.25 2.20
CA VAL A 63 8.35 17.72 0.84
C VAL A 63 6.91 17.31 0.55
N VAL A 64 6.55 17.16 -0.73
CA VAL A 64 5.25 16.62 -1.12
C VAL A 64 5.08 15.22 -0.50
N GLY A 65 3.90 14.92 0.00
CA GLY A 65 3.58 13.68 0.71
C GLY A 65 3.86 13.70 2.20
N GLN A 66 4.60 14.70 2.70
CA GLN A 66 4.97 14.77 4.12
C GLN A 66 3.92 15.49 4.97
N ILE A 67 3.46 14.84 6.04
CA ILE A 67 2.66 15.46 7.09
C ILE A 67 3.60 16.17 8.08
N PRO A 68 3.32 17.44 8.48
CA PRO A 68 4.12 18.13 9.47
C PRO A 68 4.29 17.34 10.78
N GLY A 69 5.53 17.19 11.21
CA GLY A 69 5.87 16.41 12.41
C GLY A 69 6.04 14.91 12.17
N GLN A 70 5.86 14.44 10.96
CA GLN A 70 6.11 13.06 10.57
C GLN A 70 7.26 12.96 9.55
N GLU A 71 7.86 11.78 9.44
CA GLU A 71 8.74 11.46 8.32
C GLU A 71 7.93 11.39 7.02
N PRO A 72 8.55 11.66 5.85
CA PRO A 72 7.86 11.60 4.57
C PRO A 72 7.50 10.17 4.12
N LEU A 73 8.18 9.17 4.68
CA LEU A 73 8.02 7.75 4.36
C LEU A 73 7.76 6.95 5.63
N PHE A 74 6.84 5.97 5.55
CA PHE A 74 6.59 4.97 6.58
C PHE A 74 7.21 3.65 6.15
N TYR A 75 8.13 3.10 6.93
CA TYR A 75 8.94 1.93 6.59
C TYR A 75 8.26 0.64 7.01
N ALA A 76 8.11 -0.29 6.07
CA ALA A 76 7.64 -1.63 6.38
C ALA A 76 8.70 -2.41 7.20
N ASP A 77 8.24 -3.33 8.03
CA ASP A 77 9.13 -4.14 8.87
C ASP A 77 9.93 -5.16 8.04
N GLU A 78 11.24 -5.26 8.29
CA GLU A 78 12.14 -6.12 7.51
C GLU A 78 11.84 -7.63 7.70
N LEU A 79 11.40 -8.05 8.88
CA LEU A 79 11.04 -9.45 9.12
C LEU A 79 9.75 -9.81 8.39
N LEU A 80 8.77 -8.89 8.39
CA LEU A 80 7.53 -9.04 7.64
C LEU A 80 7.78 -9.03 6.13
N ILE A 81 8.67 -8.17 5.62
CA ILE A 81 9.10 -8.17 4.21
C ILE A 81 9.69 -9.55 3.84
N LYS A 82 10.60 -10.07 4.67
CA LYS A 82 11.22 -11.38 4.44
C LYS A 82 10.19 -12.50 4.42
N ALA A 83 9.34 -12.58 5.43
CA ALA A 83 8.28 -13.58 5.54
C ALA A 83 7.30 -13.52 4.36
N THR A 84 6.90 -12.30 3.94
CA THR A 84 6.00 -12.10 2.79
C THR A 84 6.67 -12.54 1.48
N LYS A 85 7.96 -12.28 1.27
CA LYS A 85 8.72 -12.77 0.11
C LYS A 85 8.78 -14.30 0.06
N GLU A 86 8.93 -14.95 1.19
CA GLU A 86 8.93 -16.41 1.28
C GLU A 86 7.55 -16.98 0.95
N ALA A 87 6.48 -16.43 1.54
CA ALA A 87 5.10 -16.83 1.25
C ALA A 87 4.75 -16.68 -0.25
N LEU A 88 5.15 -15.56 -0.87
CA LEU A 88 4.94 -15.33 -2.31
C LEU A 88 5.66 -16.36 -3.18
N LYS A 89 6.90 -16.73 -2.84
CA LYS A 89 7.65 -17.78 -3.54
C LYS A 89 6.96 -19.13 -3.43
N GLU A 90 6.47 -19.51 -2.25
CA GLU A 90 5.73 -20.76 -2.03
C GLU A 90 4.41 -20.79 -2.82
N CYS A 91 3.79 -19.64 -3.01
CA CYS A 91 2.63 -19.47 -3.90
C CYS A 91 2.99 -19.44 -5.40
N ASN A 92 4.28 -19.51 -5.78
CA ASN A 92 4.78 -19.30 -7.15
C ASN A 92 4.32 -17.95 -7.74
N MET A 93 4.31 -16.89 -6.93
CA MET A 93 3.93 -15.55 -7.36
C MET A 93 5.16 -14.66 -7.46
N GLU A 94 5.29 -14.01 -8.62
CA GLU A 94 6.27 -12.95 -8.84
C GLU A 94 5.81 -11.68 -8.12
N PHE A 95 6.75 -10.87 -7.65
CA PHE A 95 6.44 -9.63 -6.93
C PHE A 95 7.50 -8.56 -7.17
N LYS A 96 7.11 -7.31 -6.96
CA LYS A 96 8.02 -6.17 -6.82
C LYS A 96 8.03 -5.68 -5.38
N LEU A 97 9.21 -5.35 -4.89
CA LEU A 97 9.38 -4.63 -3.62
C LEU A 97 9.61 -3.16 -3.95
N GLY A 98 8.80 -2.27 -3.38
CA GLY A 98 8.95 -0.84 -3.61
C GLY A 98 7.91 -0.01 -2.89
N LYS A 99 7.74 1.24 -3.32
CA LYS A 99 6.87 2.20 -2.65
C LYS A 99 5.42 2.04 -3.09
N ILE A 100 4.51 2.25 -2.11
CA ILE A 100 3.07 2.33 -2.32
C ILE A 100 2.63 3.73 -1.89
N ALA A 101 1.93 4.44 -2.78
CA ALA A 101 1.46 5.80 -2.55
C ALA A 101 -0.06 5.84 -2.33
N SER A 102 -0.50 6.51 -1.26
CA SER A 102 -1.91 6.57 -0.87
C SER A 102 -2.47 8.00 -0.89
N GLY A 103 -3.74 8.12 -1.25
CA GLY A 103 -4.50 9.37 -1.13
C GLY A 103 -6.00 9.13 -1.30
N ASP A 104 -6.84 10.08 -0.90
CA ASP A 104 -8.30 9.97 -1.06
C ASP A 104 -8.75 10.32 -2.49
N GLN A 105 -8.09 9.69 -3.47
CA GLN A 105 -8.36 9.88 -4.91
C GLN A 105 -8.20 8.56 -5.66
N PHE A 106 -9.11 8.27 -6.57
CA PHE A 106 -8.91 7.25 -7.59
C PHE A 106 -8.04 7.85 -8.71
N VAL A 107 -6.76 7.49 -8.71
CA VAL A 107 -5.77 8.07 -9.62
C VAL A 107 -5.83 7.37 -10.97
N THR A 108 -6.10 8.13 -12.03
CA THR A 108 -6.19 7.62 -13.41
C THR A 108 -5.03 8.04 -14.30
N SER A 109 -4.16 8.93 -13.82
CA SER A 109 -3.02 9.42 -14.58
C SER A 109 -1.78 9.55 -13.69
N VAL A 110 -0.65 9.18 -14.22
CA VAL A 110 0.67 9.35 -13.57
C VAL A 110 0.94 10.83 -13.26
N ASP A 111 0.43 11.75 -14.07
CA ASP A 111 0.60 13.20 -13.87
C ASP A 111 -0.10 13.71 -12.61
N SER A 112 -1.17 13.04 -12.17
CA SER A 112 -1.93 13.43 -10.96
C SER A 112 -1.08 13.30 -9.68
N ILE A 113 -0.03 12.48 -9.70
CA ILE A 113 0.88 12.26 -8.57
C ILE A 113 2.33 12.62 -8.92
N GLN A 114 2.51 13.52 -9.91
CA GLN A 114 3.84 13.93 -10.39
C GLN A 114 4.74 14.45 -9.26
N GLY A 115 4.18 15.15 -8.28
CA GLY A 115 4.95 15.69 -7.16
C GLY A 115 5.74 14.62 -6.39
N VAL A 116 5.11 13.49 -6.07
CA VAL A 116 5.79 12.37 -5.40
C VAL A 116 6.63 11.54 -6.39
N ASN A 117 6.21 11.40 -7.64
CA ASN A 117 6.97 10.68 -8.67
C ASN A 117 8.30 11.35 -9.02
N GLN A 118 8.42 12.68 -8.86
CA GLN A 118 9.69 13.41 -9.01
C GLN A 118 10.66 13.13 -7.87
N LEU A 119 10.16 12.81 -6.68
CA LEU A 119 10.99 12.50 -5.51
C LEU A 119 11.38 11.01 -5.46
N TYR A 120 10.49 10.12 -5.91
CA TYR A 120 10.64 8.68 -5.76
C TYR A 120 10.32 7.96 -7.07
N SER A 121 11.32 7.33 -7.67
CA SER A 121 11.20 6.61 -8.96
C SER A 121 10.63 5.20 -8.84
N ASP A 122 10.52 4.66 -7.63
CA ASP A 122 10.14 3.27 -7.32
C ASP A 122 8.76 3.17 -6.65
N ILE A 123 7.86 4.11 -6.94
CA ILE A 123 6.44 3.98 -6.61
C ILE A 123 5.82 3.04 -7.65
N TYR A 124 5.42 1.84 -7.24
CA TYR A 124 4.84 0.81 -8.11
C TYR A 124 3.33 0.70 -8.01
N ALA A 125 2.76 1.09 -6.88
CA ALA A 125 1.33 0.98 -6.63
C ALA A 125 0.75 2.27 -6.04
N VAL A 126 -0.50 2.58 -6.42
CA VAL A 126 -1.25 3.75 -5.94
C VAL A 126 -2.63 3.29 -5.51
N GLU A 127 -3.05 3.69 -4.31
CA GLU A 127 -4.31 3.26 -3.71
C GLU A 127 -4.79 4.28 -2.66
N MET A 128 -5.67 3.92 -1.74
CA MET A 128 -6.36 4.91 -0.90
C MET A 128 -6.21 4.70 0.62
N GLU A 129 -5.52 3.65 1.11
CA GLU A 129 -5.55 3.25 2.53
C GLU A 129 -4.18 3.06 3.18
N ALA A 130 -3.23 2.50 2.45
CA ALA A 130 -1.97 1.96 3.00
C ALA A 130 -1.19 2.98 3.83
N ALA A 131 -1.08 4.24 3.37
CA ALA A 131 -0.34 5.26 4.13
C ALA A 131 -1.03 5.62 5.46
N ALA A 132 -2.37 5.59 5.53
CA ALA A 132 -3.07 5.84 6.78
C ALA A 132 -2.90 4.67 7.77
N ILE A 133 -2.88 3.43 7.28
CA ILE A 133 -2.59 2.24 8.09
C ILE A 133 -1.16 2.29 8.59
N ALA A 134 -0.20 2.50 7.69
CA ALA A 134 1.23 2.58 8.01
C ALA A 134 1.55 3.72 9.00
N HIS A 135 0.96 4.89 8.80
CA HIS A 135 1.09 6.03 9.70
C HIS A 135 0.55 5.69 11.10
N THR A 136 -0.66 5.14 11.18
CA THR A 136 -1.25 4.72 12.46
C THR A 136 -0.39 3.66 13.13
N ALA A 137 0.01 2.61 12.42
CA ALA A 137 0.89 1.56 12.95
C ALA A 137 2.21 2.13 13.49
N THR A 138 2.83 3.07 12.76
CA THR A 138 4.06 3.74 13.17
C THR A 138 3.86 4.54 14.47
N MET A 139 2.74 5.28 14.61
CA MET A 139 2.43 6.02 15.84
C MET A 139 2.28 5.09 17.05
N TYR A 140 1.71 3.91 16.87
CA TYR A 140 1.57 2.89 17.90
C TYR A 140 2.80 1.98 18.04
N LYS A 141 3.82 2.15 17.17
CA LYS A 141 5.04 1.32 17.11
C LYS A 141 4.75 -0.16 16.85
N ILE A 142 3.73 -0.44 16.07
CA ILE A 142 3.36 -1.78 15.62
C ILE A 142 3.99 -2.02 14.24
N PRO A 143 4.75 -3.12 14.04
CA PRO A 143 5.30 -3.48 12.74
C PRO A 143 4.20 -3.71 11.71
N PHE A 144 4.45 -3.35 10.46
CA PHE A 144 3.47 -3.52 9.39
C PHE A 144 4.10 -3.95 8.08
N ILE A 145 3.28 -4.55 7.21
CA ILE A 145 3.56 -4.81 5.80
C ILE A 145 2.31 -4.56 4.97
N ILE A 146 2.48 -4.01 3.78
CA ILE A 146 1.40 -3.81 2.82
C ILE A 146 1.62 -4.69 1.60
N TYR A 147 0.57 -5.37 1.19
CA TYR A 147 0.49 -6.18 -0.03
C TYR A 147 -0.57 -5.60 -0.95
N ARG A 148 -0.26 -5.44 -2.22
CA ARG A 148 -1.21 -5.01 -3.26
C ARG A 148 -1.11 -5.90 -4.49
N SER A 149 -2.25 -6.36 -4.97
CA SER A 149 -2.36 -6.94 -6.31
C SER A 149 -2.79 -5.83 -7.28
N ILE A 150 -2.15 -5.76 -8.43
CA ILE A 150 -2.43 -4.71 -9.41
C ILE A 150 -3.71 -5.06 -10.16
N SER A 151 -4.74 -4.25 -9.96
CA SER A 151 -6.06 -4.41 -10.60
C SER A 151 -6.17 -3.65 -11.92
N ASP A 152 -5.43 -2.57 -12.06
CA ASP A 152 -5.47 -1.65 -13.20
C ASP A 152 -4.11 -0.96 -13.35
N VAL A 153 -3.86 -0.35 -14.50
CA VAL A 153 -2.62 0.38 -14.77
C VAL A 153 -2.94 1.84 -15.06
N LEU A 154 -2.22 2.74 -14.38
CA LEU A 154 -2.42 4.19 -14.52
C LEU A 154 -2.19 4.63 -15.98
N GLY A 155 -3.14 5.37 -16.51
CA GLY A 155 -3.10 5.88 -17.89
C GLY A 155 -3.63 4.91 -18.95
N ASP A 156 -4.06 3.71 -18.55
CA ASP A 156 -4.76 2.81 -19.47
C ASP A 156 -6.22 3.25 -19.66
N THR A 157 -6.73 3.18 -20.88
CA THR A 157 -8.09 3.59 -21.22
C THR A 157 -9.16 2.64 -20.67
N SER A 158 -8.79 1.39 -20.37
CA SER A 158 -9.66 0.36 -19.79
C SER A 158 -9.65 0.30 -18.26
N GLN A 159 -8.97 1.22 -17.60
CA GLN A 159 -8.68 1.17 -16.16
C GLN A 159 -9.89 0.82 -15.27
N ASN A 160 -11.06 1.40 -15.51
CA ASN A 160 -12.26 1.14 -14.71
C ASN A 160 -12.86 -0.26 -14.95
N GLU A 161 -12.77 -0.78 -16.16
CA GLU A 161 -13.24 -2.14 -16.52
C GLU A 161 -12.29 -3.18 -15.95
N ASP A 162 -10.99 -2.93 -16.03
CA ASP A 162 -9.94 -3.76 -15.49
C ASP A 162 -10.05 -3.92 -13.98
N PHE A 163 -10.29 -2.83 -13.24
CA PHE A 163 -10.47 -2.87 -11.79
C PHE A 163 -11.52 -3.90 -11.37
N ASN A 164 -12.72 -3.86 -11.98
CA ASN A 164 -13.80 -4.79 -11.64
C ASN A 164 -13.49 -6.24 -12.04
N HIS A 165 -12.84 -6.43 -13.17
CA HIS A 165 -12.51 -7.77 -13.70
C HIS A 165 -11.45 -8.46 -12.84
N PHE A 166 -10.42 -7.72 -12.42
CA PHE A 166 -9.28 -8.28 -11.67
C PHE A 166 -9.50 -8.35 -10.15
N LEU A 167 -10.52 -7.70 -9.61
CA LEU A 167 -10.76 -7.63 -8.16
C LEU A 167 -10.93 -9.02 -7.53
N GLU A 168 -11.69 -9.91 -8.17
CA GLU A 168 -11.92 -11.26 -7.66
C GLU A 168 -10.64 -12.10 -7.65
N MET A 169 -9.89 -12.09 -8.74
CA MET A 169 -8.62 -12.80 -8.86
C MET A 169 -7.59 -12.27 -7.86
N ALA A 170 -7.50 -10.94 -7.72
CA ALA A 170 -6.63 -10.29 -6.75
C ALA A 170 -6.95 -10.70 -5.31
N SER A 171 -8.25 -10.77 -4.97
CA SER A 171 -8.72 -11.20 -3.64
C SER A 171 -8.35 -12.66 -3.35
N GLN A 172 -8.54 -13.56 -4.31
CA GLN A 172 -8.15 -14.97 -4.18
C GLN A 172 -6.64 -15.14 -3.99
N ASN A 173 -5.84 -14.44 -4.78
CA ASN A 173 -4.38 -14.44 -4.69
C ASN A 173 -3.91 -13.91 -3.33
N ALA A 174 -4.46 -12.79 -2.89
CA ALA A 174 -4.13 -12.21 -1.60
C ALA A 174 -4.48 -13.13 -0.42
N SER A 175 -5.63 -13.81 -0.48
CA SER A 175 -6.04 -14.79 0.54
C SER A 175 -5.06 -15.97 0.62
N LYS A 176 -4.59 -16.47 -0.53
CA LYS A 176 -3.62 -17.56 -0.59
C LYS A 176 -2.28 -17.15 0.05
N VAL A 177 -1.76 -15.98 -0.34
CA VAL A 177 -0.50 -15.46 0.21
C VAL A 177 -0.62 -15.20 1.71
N LEU A 178 -1.76 -14.65 2.17
CA LEU A 178 -1.99 -14.42 3.59
C LEU A 178 -1.98 -15.73 4.39
N SER A 179 -2.59 -16.80 3.85
CA SER A 179 -2.57 -18.11 4.50
C SER A 179 -1.16 -18.66 4.65
N GLU A 180 -0.31 -18.55 3.63
CA GLU A 180 1.09 -18.96 3.71
C GLU A 180 1.92 -18.06 4.62
N LEU A 181 1.64 -16.76 4.62
CA LEU A 181 2.33 -15.81 5.50
C LEU A 181 2.07 -16.10 6.99
N LEU A 182 0.82 -16.45 7.34
CA LEU A 182 0.45 -16.80 8.72
C LEU A 182 1.15 -18.06 9.23
N LEU A 183 1.63 -18.94 8.35
CA LEU A 183 2.42 -20.11 8.74
C LEU A 183 3.88 -19.79 9.07
N LYS A 184 4.33 -18.54 8.90
CA LYS A 184 5.71 -18.10 9.19
C LYS A 184 5.87 -17.54 10.60
N PHE A 185 4.78 -17.33 11.33
CA PHE A 185 4.71 -16.83 12.71
C PHE A 185 4.05 -17.83 13.64
#